data_76ea3fb5f22ad91964694595cf0ee7f8
#
_entry.id   76ea3fb5f22ad91964694595cf0ee7f8
#
_cell.length_a   1.000
_cell.length_b   1.000
_cell.length_c   1.000
_cell.angle_alpha   90.00
_cell.angle_beta   90.00
_cell.angle_gamma   90.00
#
_symmetry.space_group_name_H-M   'P 1'
#
loop_
_entity.id
_entity.type
_entity.pdbx_description
1 polymer ?
#
loop_
_entity_poly.entity_id
_entity_poly.type
_entity_poly.pdbx_seq_one_letter_code
_entity_poly.pdbx_strand_id
1 'polypeptide(L)'
;MYVFRENHRLALAGRLLNELAEAMRRADSSSEPEHMQDALLRAGELECSLADAGQQVAASQVAGVTDCLASALVRGDRLAVSQWCLQILKSVGISGELSVKIPEGFAYYALHPLDYARVVDEKLNNISGAAILGIRTIGTTLSAVVAAELRRHRIAASRVTVRPHGHPFRRECRFSTEQREWIAERKRSSDMFLIVDEGPGLSGSSFLSVANALQIEGVEPEKIIFLCSRVPEIASFCSETSRAEWPRFRAIAAASSFLQFEDHRDVSWGGLRKQVFSEQSAWPAAWTHMERRKFLSHNRASFLKFEGQGKYGEAAFERANKLGEAGFGPRVWGREDGFTRYEWLEGEPMRSDQLDETLVERMAQYCAFRANEFQANDRSRDAVSIETMTRVNLREEFGSDEVDLDLTVLVGGPKVITDSRMMPHAWVRNSDGRILKTDGSLHGDDHFFPGPCDIAWDLAGAIVEWEMGDCVAKHFLAKYFEITGDDARPRIQAFVTAYAAFRMGYCKMAAAAMPDSDEELRLKRDYAKYRDALAARSRQPELARAA
;
A
#
# COMPACT_ATOMS: atom_id res chain seq x y z
N MET A 1 -2.27 19.57 -1.25
CA MET A 1 -1.16 19.01 -0.42
C MET A 1 -0.72 17.65 -0.93
N TYR A 2 0.55 17.30 -0.83
CA TYR A 2 1.08 15.99 -1.15
C TYR A 2 1.33 15.17 0.12
N VAL A 3 0.69 14.00 0.20
CA VAL A 3 0.91 12.99 1.26
C VAL A 3 1.15 11.60 0.69
N PHE A 4 0.68 11.34 -0.54
CA PHE A 4 0.92 10.10 -1.25
C PHE A 4 2.07 10.26 -2.23
N ARG A 5 2.89 9.23 -2.36
CA ARG A 5 3.89 9.10 -3.41
C ARG A 5 3.40 8.18 -4.51
N GLU A 6 3.83 8.41 -5.75
CA GLU A 6 3.63 7.45 -6.83
C GLU A 6 4.65 6.33 -6.69
N ASN A 7 4.19 5.19 -6.22
CA ASN A 7 5.06 4.06 -5.92
C ASN A 7 5.35 3.24 -7.18
N HIS A 8 6.23 3.76 -8.03
CA HIS A 8 6.76 3.10 -9.21
C HIS A 8 8.21 2.69 -8.97
N ARG A 9 8.52 1.42 -9.24
CA ARG A 9 9.89 0.94 -9.27
C ARG A 9 10.34 0.65 -10.71
N LEU A 10 11.60 0.89 -11.01
CA LEU A 10 12.22 0.42 -12.24
C LEU A 10 12.83 -0.96 -12.01
N ALA A 11 12.55 -1.89 -12.92
CA ALA A 11 13.12 -3.22 -12.86
C ALA A 11 13.52 -3.70 -14.26
N LEU A 12 14.63 -4.39 -14.35
CA LEU A 12 15.03 -5.07 -15.58
C LEU A 12 14.00 -6.15 -15.91
N ALA A 13 13.49 -6.13 -17.15
CA ALA A 13 12.49 -7.08 -17.60
C ALA A 13 12.95 -8.53 -17.42
N GLY A 14 14.20 -8.84 -17.73
CA GLY A 14 14.79 -10.17 -17.53
C GLY A 14 14.85 -10.60 -16.05
N ARG A 15 15.02 -9.65 -15.11
CA ARG A 15 14.95 -9.94 -13.68
C ARG A 15 13.55 -10.34 -13.26
N LEU A 16 12.52 -9.58 -13.67
CA LEU A 16 11.12 -9.90 -13.38
C LEU A 16 10.72 -11.28 -13.91
N LEU A 17 11.21 -11.63 -15.11
CA LEU A 17 10.99 -12.94 -15.71
C LEU A 17 11.61 -14.07 -14.89
N ASN A 18 12.85 -13.89 -14.44
CA ASN A 18 13.54 -14.86 -13.58
C ASN A 18 12.86 -15.02 -12.22
N GLU A 19 12.43 -13.92 -11.59
CA GLU A 19 11.68 -13.93 -10.34
C GLU A 19 10.35 -14.69 -10.49
N LEU A 20 9.62 -14.49 -11.60
CA LEU A 20 8.41 -15.27 -11.91
C LEU A 20 8.71 -16.74 -12.10
N ALA A 21 9.74 -17.09 -12.88
CA ALA A 21 10.11 -18.47 -13.13
C ALA A 21 10.53 -19.20 -11.83
N GLU A 22 11.16 -18.51 -10.91
CA GLU A 22 11.52 -19.04 -9.60
C GLU A 22 10.29 -19.24 -8.70
N ALA A 23 9.39 -18.26 -8.64
CA ALA A 23 8.13 -18.39 -7.91
C ALA A 23 7.29 -19.57 -8.40
N MET A 24 7.24 -19.79 -9.72
CA MET A 24 6.55 -20.93 -10.31
C MET A 24 7.19 -22.27 -9.90
N ARG A 25 8.53 -22.36 -9.85
CA ARG A 25 9.21 -23.58 -9.37
C ARG A 25 8.91 -23.84 -7.89
N ARG A 26 8.85 -22.77 -7.06
CA ARG A 26 8.44 -22.91 -5.64
C ARG A 26 6.99 -23.42 -5.54
N ALA A 27 6.08 -22.85 -6.32
CA ALA A 27 4.67 -23.28 -6.37
C ALA A 27 4.50 -24.75 -6.80
N ASP A 28 5.35 -25.24 -7.71
CA ASP A 28 5.35 -26.63 -8.17
C ASP A 28 5.89 -27.60 -7.10
N SER A 29 6.89 -27.17 -6.33
CA SER A 29 7.54 -27.99 -5.29
C SER A 29 6.84 -27.97 -3.91
N SER A 30 5.92 -27.04 -3.69
CA SER A 30 5.23 -26.82 -2.41
C SER A 30 3.76 -27.21 -2.44
N SER A 31 3.26 -27.61 -1.26
CA SER A 31 1.82 -27.82 -1.06
C SER A 31 1.05 -26.58 -0.63
N GLU A 32 1.72 -25.49 -0.37
CA GLU A 32 1.11 -24.27 0.15
C GLU A 32 0.47 -23.44 -0.96
N PRO A 33 -0.83 -23.10 -0.86
CA PRO A 33 -1.52 -22.29 -1.86
C PRO A 33 -0.88 -20.91 -2.07
N GLU A 34 -0.24 -20.37 -1.05
CA GLU A 34 0.43 -19.06 -1.08
C GLU A 34 1.53 -18.98 -2.14
N HIS A 35 2.27 -20.07 -2.39
CA HIS A 35 3.29 -20.08 -3.43
C HIS A 35 2.68 -19.96 -4.84
N MET A 36 1.52 -20.59 -5.08
CA MET A 36 0.78 -20.43 -6.33
C MET A 36 0.24 -18.99 -6.48
N GLN A 37 -0.26 -18.44 -5.40
CA GLN A 37 -0.72 -17.05 -5.36
C GLN A 37 0.44 -16.07 -5.61
N ASP A 38 1.61 -16.25 -5.00
CA ASP A 38 2.80 -15.41 -5.26
C ASP A 38 3.21 -15.46 -6.73
N ALA A 39 3.23 -16.66 -7.34
CA ALA A 39 3.52 -16.79 -8.77
C ALA A 39 2.49 -16.06 -9.64
N LEU A 40 1.20 -16.15 -9.30
CA LEU A 40 0.13 -15.44 -10.00
C LEU A 40 0.28 -13.91 -9.89
N LEU A 41 0.58 -13.40 -8.71
CA LEU A 41 0.77 -11.95 -8.51
C LEU A 41 1.96 -11.43 -9.32
N ARG A 42 3.06 -12.17 -9.38
CA ARG A 42 4.25 -11.83 -10.20
C ARG A 42 3.93 -11.88 -11.69
N ALA A 43 3.15 -12.86 -12.15
CA ALA A 43 2.72 -12.95 -13.54
C ALA A 43 1.84 -11.76 -13.95
N GLY A 44 0.86 -11.39 -13.12
CA GLY A 44 0.00 -10.23 -13.36
C GLY A 44 0.77 -8.91 -13.34
N GLU A 45 1.77 -8.76 -12.48
CA GLU A 45 2.66 -7.59 -12.45
C GLU A 45 3.48 -7.48 -13.75
N LEU A 46 4.07 -8.59 -14.20
CA LEU A 46 4.87 -8.61 -15.45
C LEU A 46 3.98 -8.36 -16.67
N GLU A 47 2.83 -9.02 -16.78
CA GLU A 47 1.83 -8.79 -17.85
C GLU A 47 1.45 -7.31 -17.93
N CYS A 48 1.10 -6.71 -16.79
CA CYS A 48 0.72 -5.31 -16.71
C CYS A 48 1.85 -4.39 -17.16
N SER A 49 3.06 -4.60 -16.66
CA SER A 49 4.22 -3.76 -16.95
C SER A 49 4.64 -3.82 -18.42
N LEU A 50 4.57 -5.00 -19.04
CA LEU A 50 4.82 -5.19 -20.47
C LEU A 50 3.77 -4.50 -21.32
N ALA A 51 2.49 -4.63 -20.96
CA ALA A 51 1.40 -4.00 -21.68
C ALA A 51 1.46 -2.46 -21.59
N ASP A 52 1.86 -1.92 -20.42
CA ASP A 52 2.05 -0.47 -20.23
C ASP A 52 3.28 0.06 -20.97
N ALA A 53 4.31 -0.77 -21.16
CA ALA A 53 5.49 -0.46 -21.98
C ALA A 53 5.27 -0.63 -23.49
N GLY A 54 4.05 -1.02 -23.92
CA GLY A 54 3.73 -1.23 -25.34
C GLY A 54 4.29 -2.54 -25.95
N GLN A 55 4.85 -3.43 -25.12
CA GLN A 55 5.39 -4.73 -25.56
C GLN A 55 4.25 -5.78 -25.70
N GLN A 56 3.31 -5.54 -26.61
CA GLN A 56 2.04 -6.28 -26.70
C GLN A 56 2.20 -7.79 -26.91
N VAL A 57 3.16 -8.22 -27.76
CA VAL A 57 3.40 -9.65 -28.02
C VAL A 57 3.86 -10.35 -26.74
N ALA A 58 4.83 -9.79 -26.04
CA ALA A 58 5.32 -10.32 -24.77
C ALA A 58 4.22 -10.29 -23.69
N ALA A 59 3.46 -9.21 -23.61
CA ALA A 59 2.33 -9.09 -22.69
C ALA A 59 1.28 -10.19 -22.92
N SER A 60 0.96 -10.48 -24.18
CA SER A 60 0.01 -11.55 -24.55
C SER A 60 0.53 -12.95 -24.18
N GLN A 61 1.83 -13.19 -24.35
CA GLN A 61 2.45 -14.47 -23.94
C GLN A 61 2.39 -14.64 -22.42
N VAL A 62 2.73 -13.57 -21.65
CA VAL A 62 2.66 -13.60 -20.19
C VAL A 62 1.21 -13.67 -19.70
N ALA A 63 0.24 -13.07 -20.42
CA ALA A 63 -1.19 -13.22 -20.12
C ALA A 63 -1.65 -14.68 -20.13
N GLY A 64 -1.13 -15.49 -21.05
CA GLY A 64 -1.37 -16.95 -21.07
C GLY A 64 -0.83 -17.64 -19.81
N VAL A 65 0.33 -17.21 -19.31
CA VAL A 65 0.89 -17.71 -18.04
C VAL A 65 0.04 -17.27 -16.86
N THR A 66 -0.38 -15.99 -16.80
CA THR A 66 -1.28 -15.47 -15.76
C THR A 66 -2.60 -16.26 -15.71
N ASP A 67 -3.21 -16.54 -16.86
CA ASP A 67 -4.45 -17.33 -16.96
C ASP A 67 -4.26 -18.77 -16.48
N CYS A 68 -3.12 -19.36 -16.77
CA CYS A 68 -2.79 -20.72 -16.34
C CYS A 68 -2.62 -20.80 -14.82
N LEU A 69 -1.87 -19.85 -14.23
CA LEU A 69 -1.66 -19.77 -12.80
C LEU A 69 -2.97 -19.47 -12.05
N ALA A 70 -3.80 -18.58 -12.59
CA ALA A 70 -5.14 -18.32 -12.06
C ALA A 70 -6.01 -19.58 -12.06
N SER A 71 -5.98 -20.35 -13.16
CA SER A 71 -6.73 -21.62 -13.25
C SER A 71 -6.25 -22.66 -12.26
N ALA A 72 -4.94 -22.76 -12.03
CA ALA A 72 -4.36 -23.66 -11.04
C ALA A 72 -4.76 -23.26 -9.61
N LEU A 73 -4.67 -21.97 -9.29
CA LEU A 73 -5.06 -21.44 -7.98
C LEU A 73 -6.54 -21.71 -7.67
N VAL A 74 -7.44 -21.44 -8.64
CA VAL A 74 -8.89 -21.62 -8.51
C VAL A 74 -9.28 -23.10 -8.36
N ARG A 75 -8.57 -24.01 -9.04
CA ARG A 75 -8.86 -25.45 -8.96
C ARG A 75 -8.18 -26.16 -7.81
N GLY A 76 -7.20 -25.54 -7.19
CA GLY A 76 -6.31 -26.22 -6.25
C GLY A 76 -5.44 -27.30 -6.92
N ASP A 77 -5.25 -27.23 -8.24
CA ASP A 77 -4.52 -28.21 -9.03
C ASP A 77 -3.11 -27.73 -9.37
N ARG A 78 -2.10 -28.58 -9.17
CA ARG A 78 -0.69 -28.19 -9.25
C ARG A 78 0.03 -28.72 -10.49
N LEU A 79 -0.40 -29.86 -11.01
CA LEU A 79 0.41 -30.66 -11.94
C LEU A 79 0.42 -30.17 -13.39
N ALA A 80 -0.50 -29.31 -13.80
CA ALA A 80 -0.66 -28.95 -15.21
C ALA A 80 0.10 -27.69 -15.63
N VAL A 81 0.67 -26.92 -14.68
CA VAL A 81 1.05 -25.52 -14.93
C VAL A 81 2.53 -25.36 -15.29
N SER A 82 3.44 -26.19 -14.76
CA SER A 82 4.84 -25.78 -14.70
C SER A 82 5.62 -25.86 -16.01
N GLN A 83 5.52 -26.95 -16.78
CA GLN A 83 6.39 -27.12 -17.95
C GLN A 83 6.01 -26.21 -19.13
N TRP A 84 4.74 -26.13 -19.45
CA TRP A 84 4.26 -25.29 -20.55
C TRP A 84 4.49 -23.81 -20.28
N CYS A 85 4.13 -23.33 -19.08
CA CYS A 85 4.35 -21.95 -18.68
C CYS A 85 5.84 -21.58 -18.66
N LEU A 86 6.71 -22.47 -18.17
CA LEU A 86 8.16 -22.26 -18.19
C LEU A 86 8.73 -22.25 -19.62
N GLN A 87 8.16 -23.03 -20.55
CA GLN A 87 8.54 -22.95 -21.97
C GLN A 87 8.16 -21.62 -22.59
N ILE A 88 6.94 -21.14 -22.31
CA ILE A 88 6.52 -19.81 -22.77
C ILE A 88 7.49 -18.74 -22.25
N LEU A 89 7.75 -18.71 -20.94
CA LEU A 89 8.65 -17.73 -20.34
C LEU A 89 10.06 -17.74 -20.96
N LYS A 90 10.57 -18.91 -21.36
CA LYS A 90 11.84 -19.01 -22.09
C LYS A 90 11.80 -18.41 -23.49
N SER A 91 10.63 -18.38 -24.11
CA SER A 91 10.43 -17.85 -25.47
C SER A 91 10.04 -16.37 -25.50
N VAL A 92 9.70 -15.78 -24.36
CA VAL A 92 9.32 -14.37 -24.28
C VAL A 92 10.53 -13.48 -24.55
N GLY A 93 10.51 -12.79 -25.69
CA GLY A 93 11.52 -11.82 -26.07
C GLY A 93 11.25 -10.49 -25.38
N ILE A 94 11.88 -10.26 -24.22
CA ILE A 94 11.77 -9.00 -23.46
C ILE A 94 13.14 -8.39 -23.24
N SER A 95 13.19 -7.05 -23.24
CA SER A 95 14.42 -6.30 -22.98
C SER A 95 14.14 -4.97 -22.32
N GLY A 96 15.17 -4.39 -21.73
CA GLY A 96 15.13 -3.06 -21.15
C GLY A 96 14.58 -3.03 -19.71
N GLU A 97 14.37 -1.82 -19.22
CA GLU A 97 13.74 -1.55 -17.93
C GLU A 97 12.25 -1.33 -18.09
N LEU A 98 11.48 -1.89 -17.17
CA LEU A 98 10.04 -1.71 -17.05
C LEU A 98 9.72 -0.88 -15.83
N SER A 99 8.76 0.02 -15.96
CA SER A 99 8.14 0.70 -14.83
C SER A 99 7.09 -0.22 -14.23
N VAL A 100 7.29 -0.58 -12.98
CA VAL A 100 6.43 -1.52 -12.26
C VAL A 100 5.64 -0.75 -11.22
N LYS A 101 4.32 -0.79 -11.32
CA LYS A 101 3.43 -0.18 -10.33
C LYS A 101 3.08 -1.19 -9.25
N ILE A 102 3.15 -0.77 -7.98
CA ILE A 102 2.75 -1.64 -6.86
C ILE A 102 1.22 -1.79 -6.86
N PRO A 103 0.68 -3.03 -6.82
CA PRO A 103 -0.74 -3.29 -6.68
C PRO A 103 -1.17 -3.11 -5.22
N GLU A 104 -1.67 -1.92 -4.89
CA GLU A 104 -1.95 -1.49 -3.51
C GLU A 104 -2.86 -2.44 -2.74
N GLY A 105 -3.90 -2.98 -3.37
CA GLY A 105 -4.79 -3.94 -2.74
C GLY A 105 -4.07 -5.17 -2.21
N PHE A 106 -3.16 -5.73 -3.00
CA PHE A 106 -2.37 -6.90 -2.58
C PHE A 106 -1.24 -6.52 -1.62
N ALA A 107 -0.70 -5.31 -1.75
CA ALA A 107 0.41 -4.86 -0.92
C ALA A 107 -0.05 -4.26 0.42
N TYR A 108 -1.22 -3.57 0.47
CA TYR A 108 -1.61 -2.75 1.62
C TYR A 108 -2.99 -3.05 2.19
N TYR A 109 -3.97 -3.50 1.37
CA TYR A 109 -5.38 -3.53 1.77
C TYR A 109 -5.98 -4.91 1.93
N ALA A 110 -5.14 -5.94 2.07
CA ALA A 110 -5.55 -7.32 2.30
C ALA A 110 -6.55 -7.87 1.27
N LEU A 111 -6.42 -7.41 0.02
CA LEU A 111 -7.18 -7.94 -1.08
C LEU A 111 -6.73 -9.38 -1.38
N HIS A 112 -7.67 -10.30 -1.46
CA HIS A 112 -7.36 -11.70 -1.78
C HIS A 112 -7.94 -12.09 -3.14
N PRO A 113 -7.15 -12.64 -4.08
CA PRO A 113 -7.63 -12.97 -5.42
C PRO A 113 -8.82 -13.94 -5.42
N LEU A 114 -8.84 -14.91 -4.51
CA LEU A 114 -9.91 -15.92 -4.43
C LEU A 114 -11.26 -15.36 -3.95
N ASP A 115 -11.32 -14.16 -3.34
CA ASP A 115 -12.59 -13.49 -3.06
C ASP A 115 -13.36 -13.19 -4.35
N TYR A 116 -12.64 -12.92 -5.45
CA TYR A 116 -13.24 -12.70 -6.77
C TYR A 116 -13.72 -13.98 -7.42
N ALA A 117 -13.02 -15.10 -7.23
CA ALA A 117 -13.50 -16.41 -7.65
C ALA A 117 -14.80 -16.78 -6.93
N ARG A 118 -14.85 -16.59 -5.60
CA ARG A 118 -16.04 -16.89 -4.79
C ARG A 118 -17.26 -16.08 -5.22
N VAL A 119 -17.11 -14.80 -5.53
CA VAL A 119 -18.21 -13.97 -6.03
C VAL A 119 -18.75 -14.48 -7.37
N VAL A 120 -17.88 -14.97 -8.24
CA VAL A 120 -18.30 -15.59 -9.49
C VAL A 120 -19.12 -16.85 -9.21
N ASP A 121 -18.65 -17.73 -8.31
CA ASP A 121 -19.34 -18.96 -7.90
C ASP A 121 -20.72 -18.66 -7.33
N GLU A 122 -20.83 -17.63 -6.48
CA GLU A 122 -22.08 -17.29 -5.79
C GLU A 122 -23.08 -16.49 -6.65
N LYS A 123 -22.61 -15.58 -7.51
CA LYS A 123 -23.47 -14.54 -8.13
C LYS A 123 -23.44 -14.48 -9.65
N LEU A 124 -22.49 -15.15 -10.31
CA LEU A 124 -22.29 -15.06 -11.75
C LEU A 124 -22.23 -16.43 -12.46
N ASN A 125 -22.56 -17.51 -11.75
CA ASN A 125 -22.50 -18.88 -12.28
C ASN A 125 -23.61 -19.24 -13.30
N ASN A 126 -24.55 -18.34 -13.58
CA ASN A 126 -25.69 -18.53 -14.49
C ASN A 126 -25.70 -17.61 -15.72
N ILE A 127 -24.60 -16.88 -15.98
CA ILE A 127 -24.48 -16.12 -17.22
C ILE A 127 -24.09 -17.03 -18.40
N SER A 128 -24.48 -16.67 -19.62
CA SER A 128 -24.23 -17.48 -20.82
C SER A 128 -22.79 -17.38 -21.33
N GLY A 129 -22.15 -16.22 -21.11
CA GLY A 129 -20.78 -15.94 -21.49
C GLY A 129 -20.29 -14.64 -20.88
N ALA A 130 -18.98 -14.43 -20.82
CA ALA A 130 -18.37 -13.26 -20.23
C ALA A 130 -17.20 -12.69 -21.03
N ALA A 131 -17.26 -11.40 -21.28
CA ALA A 131 -16.18 -10.55 -21.77
C ALA A 131 -15.61 -9.76 -20.58
N ILE A 132 -14.37 -10.01 -20.19
CA ILE A 132 -13.80 -9.48 -18.95
C ILE A 132 -12.76 -8.41 -19.27
N LEU A 133 -12.92 -7.22 -18.70
CA LEU A 133 -11.97 -6.10 -18.83
C LEU A 133 -11.30 -5.86 -17.48
N GLY A 134 -10.05 -6.27 -17.33
CA GLY A 134 -9.23 -5.98 -16.15
C GLY A 134 -8.65 -4.57 -16.23
N ILE A 135 -8.95 -3.70 -15.27
CA ILE A 135 -8.26 -2.41 -15.17
C ILE A 135 -6.85 -2.68 -14.65
N ARG A 136 -5.83 -2.37 -15.48
CA ARG A 136 -4.41 -2.57 -15.10
C ARG A 136 -4.15 -1.77 -13.82
N THR A 137 -3.54 -2.22 -12.91
CA THR A 137 -2.56 -2.98 -12.27
C THR A 137 -3.17 -4.23 -11.61
N ILE A 138 -4.07 -4.03 -10.65
CA ILE A 138 -4.70 -5.07 -9.81
C ILE A 138 -5.68 -5.89 -10.63
N GLY A 139 -6.51 -5.24 -11.43
CA GLY A 139 -7.48 -5.90 -12.29
C GLY A 139 -6.85 -6.83 -13.34
N THR A 140 -5.55 -6.71 -13.65
CA THR A 140 -4.84 -7.69 -14.49
C THR A 140 -4.89 -9.09 -13.88
N THR A 141 -4.50 -9.22 -12.62
CA THR A 141 -4.54 -10.49 -11.88
C THR A 141 -5.97 -10.94 -11.60
N LEU A 142 -6.81 -10.01 -11.11
CA LEU A 142 -8.19 -10.33 -10.74
C LEU A 142 -9.03 -10.80 -11.93
N SER A 143 -8.86 -10.18 -13.10
CA SER A 143 -9.57 -10.60 -14.31
C SER A 143 -9.22 -12.02 -14.76
N ALA A 144 -7.97 -12.46 -14.54
CA ALA A 144 -7.55 -13.82 -14.82
C ALA A 144 -8.23 -14.83 -13.85
N VAL A 145 -8.35 -14.48 -12.56
CA VAL A 145 -9.04 -15.29 -11.56
C VAL A 145 -10.53 -15.40 -11.88
N VAL A 146 -11.19 -14.28 -12.23
CA VAL A 146 -12.60 -14.27 -12.65
C VAL A 146 -12.81 -15.13 -13.90
N ALA A 147 -11.93 -15.01 -14.89
CA ALA A 147 -12.01 -15.84 -16.11
C ALA A 147 -11.82 -17.33 -15.80
N ALA A 148 -10.88 -17.67 -14.92
CA ALA A 148 -10.61 -19.04 -14.50
C ALA A 148 -11.82 -19.67 -13.80
N GLU A 149 -12.47 -18.94 -12.90
CA GLU A 149 -13.64 -19.43 -12.18
C GLU A 149 -14.85 -19.61 -13.07
N LEU A 150 -15.14 -18.66 -14.00
CA LEU A 150 -16.20 -18.82 -15.00
C LEU A 150 -15.97 -20.06 -15.88
N ARG A 151 -14.73 -20.29 -16.32
CA ARG A 151 -14.36 -21.48 -17.11
C ARG A 151 -14.52 -22.77 -16.29
N ARG A 152 -14.29 -22.74 -14.97
CA ARG A 152 -14.57 -23.87 -14.06
C ARG A 152 -16.05 -24.24 -14.06
N HIS A 153 -16.92 -23.23 -14.16
CA HIS A 153 -18.36 -23.41 -14.34
C HIS A 153 -18.79 -23.71 -15.79
N ARG A 154 -17.84 -23.96 -16.70
CA ARG A 154 -18.09 -24.19 -18.14
C ARG A 154 -18.73 -23.01 -18.86
N ILE A 155 -18.59 -21.81 -18.32
CA ILE A 155 -19.02 -20.56 -18.94
C ILE A 155 -17.90 -20.08 -19.86
N ALA A 156 -18.24 -19.76 -21.12
CA ALA A 156 -17.27 -19.20 -22.06
C ALA A 156 -16.81 -17.83 -21.55
N ALA A 157 -15.52 -17.68 -21.27
CA ALA A 157 -14.95 -16.45 -20.74
C ALA A 157 -13.64 -16.11 -21.44
N SER A 158 -13.50 -14.85 -21.86
CA SER A 158 -12.24 -14.30 -22.36
C SER A 158 -11.97 -12.94 -21.71
N ARG A 159 -10.69 -12.54 -21.63
CA ARG A 159 -10.32 -11.30 -20.98
C ARG A 159 -9.35 -10.45 -21.81
N VAL A 160 -9.42 -9.16 -21.59
CA VAL A 160 -8.42 -8.17 -22.02
C VAL A 160 -8.11 -7.25 -20.84
N THR A 161 -6.97 -6.56 -20.89
CA THR A 161 -6.64 -5.53 -19.88
C THR A 161 -6.65 -4.15 -20.51
N VAL A 162 -7.06 -3.14 -19.73
CA VAL A 162 -7.18 -1.75 -20.17
C VAL A 162 -6.52 -0.80 -19.17
N ARG A 163 -6.00 0.32 -19.67
CA ARG A 163 -5.41 1.38 -18.82
C ARG A 163 -6.17 2.68 -19.02
N PRO A 164 -7.09 3.07 -18.12
CA PRO A 164 -7.63 4.43 -18.10
C PRO A 164 -6.54 5.46 -17.85
N HIS A 165 -6.57 6.57 -18.57
CA HIS A 165 -5.61 7.66 -18.52
C HIS A 165 -6.26 8.97 -18.09
N GLY A 166 -5.46 10.00 -17.82
CA GLY A 166 -5.91 11.34 -17.48
C GLY A 166 -6.05 11.58 -15.98
N HIS A 167 -6.71 12.68 -15.64
CA HIS A 167 -6.85 13.14 -14.26
C HIS A 167 -7.61 12.12 -13.38
N PRO A 168 -7.21 11.87 -12.14
CA PRO A 168 -7.82 10.87 -11.26
C PRO A 168 -9.34 10.99 -11.08
N PHE A 169 -9.89 12.19 -11.19
CA PHE A 169 -11.34 12.43 -11.12
C PHE A 169 -12.05 12.46 -12.48
N ARG A 170 -11.31 12.37 -13.59
CA ARG A 170 -11.84 12.43 -14.96
C ARG A 170 -10.98 11.58 -15.88
N ARG A 171 -10.96 10.27 -15.63
CA ARG A 171 -10.23 9.32 -16.48
C ARG A 171 -10.95 9.07 -17.79
N GLU A 172 -10.17 8.74 -18.82
CA GLU A 172 -10.64 8.31 -20.13
C GLU A 172 -10.08 6.93 -20.45
N CYS A 173 -10.89 6.08 -21.06
CA CYS A 173 -10.47 4.80 -21.60
C CYS A 173 -10.61 4.81 -23.13
N ARG A 174 -9.59 4.35 -23.84
CA ARG A 174 -9.58 4.20 -25.30
C ARG A 174 -9.15 2.79 -25.66
N PHE A 175 -9.97 2.13 -26.47
CA PHE A 175 -9.67 0.79 -26.94
C PHE A 175 -8.78 0.82 -28.20
N SER A 176 -7.84 -0.14 -28.30
CA SER A 176 -7.11 -0.41 -29.53
C SER A 176 -8.04 -1.01 -30.58
N THR A 177 -7.57 -1.12 -31.83
CA THR A 177 -8.32 -1.74 -32.90
C THR A 177 -8.65 -3.20 -32.56
N GLU A 178 -7.69 -3.96 -32.06
CA GLU A 178 -7.87 -5.35 -31.67
C GLU A 178 -8.87 -5.49 -30.51
N GLN A 179 -8.86 -4.58 -29.57
CA GLN A 179 -9.83 -4.57 -28.46
C GLN A 179 -11.24 -4.28 -28.97
N ARG A 180 -11.42 -3.35 -29.91
CA ARG A 180 -12.73 -3.08 -30.53
C ARG A 180 -13.26 -4.27 -31.30
N GLU A 181 -12.43 -4.94 -32.08
CA GLU A 181 -12.79 -6.17 -32.78
C GLU A 181 -13.24 -7.26 -31.82
N TRP A 182 -12.49 -7.45 -30.72
CA TRP A 182 -12.84 -8.37 -29.65
C TRP A 182 -14.17 -7.99 -28.97
N ILE A 183 -14.41 -6.70 -28.65
CA ILE A 183 -15.70 -6.22 -28.10
C ILE A 183 -16.84 -6.53 -29.09
N ALA A 184 -16.66 -6.24 -30.35
CA ALA A 184 -17.68 -6.50 -31.36
C ALA A 184 -18.01 -8.01 -31.51
N GLU A 185 -17.03 -8.90 -31.38
CA GLU A 185 -17.23 -10.34 -31.33
C GLU A 185 -18.02 -10.77 -30.09
N ARG A 186 -17.62 -10.27 -28.89
CA ARG A 186 -18.30 -10.61 -27.63
C ARG A 186 -19.75 -10.10 -27.58
N LYS A 187 -20.03 -8.94 -28.16
CA LYS A 187 -21.40 -8.44 -28.32
C LYS A 187 -22.27 -9.39 -29.14
N ARG A 188 -21.73 -9.92 -30.25
CA ARG A 188 -22.46 -10.88 -31.08
C ARG A 188 -22.80 -12.18 -30.33
N SER A 189 -21.93 -12.59 -29.39
CA SER A 189 -22.16 -13.75 -28.53
C SER A 189 -23.12 -13.46 -27.37
N SER A 190 -23.62 -12.22 -27.24
CA SER A 190 -24.48 -11.76 -26.15
C SER A 190 -23.84 -11.91 -24.74
N ASP A 191 -22.50 -11.84 -24.67
CA ASP A 191 -21.75 -11.94 -23.42
C ASP A 191 -22.09 -10.80 -22.46
N MET A 192 -21.96 -11.06 -21.15
CA MET A 192 -21.90 -10.02 -20.14
C MET A 192 -20.51 -9.40 -20.11
N PHE A 193 -20.41 -8.08 -19.97
CA PHE A 193 -19.14 -7.37 -19.88
C PHE A 193 -18.81 -7.10 -18.41
N LEU A 194 -17.78 -7.75 -17.89
CA LEU A 194 -17.33 -7.63 -16.50
C LEU A 194 -16.13 -6.69 -16.44
N ILE A 195 -16.27 -5.52 -15.80
CA ILE A 195 -15.15 -4.63 -15.52
C ILE A 195 -14.63 -4.98 -14.13
N VAL A 196 -13.35 -5.35 -14.04
CA VAL A 196 -12.76 -5.94 -12.84
C VAL A 196 -11.59 -5.11 -12.35
N ASP A 197 -11.65 -4.68 -11.11
CA ASP A 197 -10.55 -4.02 -10.37
C ASP A 197 -10.81 -4.10 -8.85
N GLU A 198 -9.84 -3.63 -8.04
CA GLU A 198 -10.03 -3.45 -6.61
C GLU A 198 -11.08 -2.38 -6.31
N GLY A 199 -10.97 -1.21 -6.95
CA GLY A 199 -11.68 0.04 -6.70
C GLY A 199 -13.13 -0.07 -6.23
N PRO A 200 -13.89 1.01 -6.24
CA PRO A 200 -13.87 2.11 -7.20
C PRO A 200 -13.00 3.33 -6.89
N GLY A 201 -12.29 3.37 -5.77
CA GLY A 201 -11.61 4.58 -5.30
C GLY A 201 -12.57 5.74 -4.99
N LEU A 202 -12.01 6.91 -4.66
CA LEU A 202 -12.81 8.09 -4.27
C LEU A 202 -13.63 8.70 -5.41
N SER A 203 -13.19 8.52 -6.65
CA SER A 203 -13.85 9.14 -7.82
C SER A 203 -14.73 8.19 -8.63
N GLY A 204 -14.51 6.87 -8.54
CA GLY A 204 -15.14 5.89 -9.42
C GLY A 204 -14.77 6.01 -10.91
N SER A 205 -13.94 7.00 -11.27
CA SER A 205 -13.70 7.41 -12.66
C SER A 205 -13.05 6.31 -13.52
N SER A 206 -12.26 5.41 -12.94
CA SER A 206 -11.63 4.31 -13.69
C SER A 206 -12.68 3.33 -14.22
N PHE A 207 -13.61 2.86 -13.39
CA PHE A 207 -14.71 2.00 -13.81
C PHE A 207 -15.62 2.68 -14.83
N LEU A 208 -16.05 3.91 -14.53
CA LEU A 208 -16.93 4.66 -15.42
C LEU A 208 -16.31 4.96 -16.76
N SER A 209 -15.01 5.25 -16.84
CA SER A 209 -14.33 5.50 -18.10
C SER A 209 -14.33 4.25 -19.02
N VAL A 210 -14.18 3.06 -18.44
CA VAL A 210 -14.26 1.80 -19.20
C VAL A 210 -15.70 1.51 -19.62
N ALA A 211 -16.67 1.72 -18.72
CA ALA A 211 -18.08 1.54 -19.04
C ALA A 211 -18.56 2.49 -20.15
N ASN A 212 -18.18 3.76 -20.07
CA ASN A 212 -18.51 4.74 -21.10
C ASN A 212 -17.85 4.41 -22.45
N ALA A 213 -16.60 3.93 -22.45
CA ALA A 213 -15.96 3.45 -23.67
C ALA A 213 -16.67 2.23 -24.27
N LEU A 214 -17.16 1.28 -23.45
CA LEU A 214 -17.98 0.15 -23.92
C LEU A 214 -19.32 0.61 -24.51
N GLN A 215 -19.96 1.62 -23.90
CA GLN A 215 -21.19 2.19 -24.45
C GLN A 215 -20.96 2.88 -25.81
N ILE A 216 -19.82 3.53 -26.02
CA ILE A 216 -19.44 4.11 -27.33
C ILE A 216 -19.32 2.99 -28.38
N GLU A 217 -18.81 1.82 -27.99
CA GLU A 217 -18.77 0.63 -28.87
C GLU A 217 -20.15 -0.08 -28.97
N GLY A 218 -21.20 0.51 -28.37
CA GLY A 218 -22.59 0.04 -28.47
C GLY A 218 -22.90 -1.16 -27.54
N VAL A 219 -22.22 -1.28 -26.40
CA VAL A 219 -22.60 -2.21 -25.33
C VAL A 219 -23.66 -1.56 -24.45
N GLU A 220 -24.78 -2.24 -24.24
CA GLU A 220 -25.88 -1.73 -23.39
C GLU A 220 -25.48 -1.72 -21.90
N PRO A 221 -25.89 -0.71 -21.11
CA PRO A 221 -25.54 -0.62 -19.70
C PRO A 221 -25.91 -1.85 -18.88
N GLU A 222 -27.02 -2.50 -19.21
CA GLU A 222 -27.54 -3.69 -18.52
C GLU A 222 -26.62 -4.92 -18.74
N LYS A 223 -25.79 -4.88 -19.76
CA LYS A 223 -24.77 -5.91 -20.05
C LYS A 223 -23.45 -5.65 -19.33
N ILE A 224 -23.29 -4.51 -18.65
CA ILE A 224 -22.05 -4.12 -17.97
C ILE A 224 -22.20 -4.34 -16.46
N ILE A 225 -21.27 -5.08 -15.88
CA ILE A 225 -21.20 -5.34 -14.44
C ILE A 225 -19.85 -4.89 -13.91
N PHE A 226 -19.85 -4.12 -12.83
CA PHE A 226 -18.65 -3.79 -12.07
C PHE A 226 -18.39 -4.87 -11.01
N LEU A 227 -17.21 -5.44 -11.01
CA LEU A 227 -16.74 -6.38 -10.02
C LEU A 227 -15.59 -5.73 -9.25
N CYS A 228 -15.82 -5.41 -7.99
CA CYS A 228 -14.94 -4.59 -7.15
C CYS A 228 -14.86 -5.15 -5.72
N SER A 229 -13.91 -4.68 -4.92
CA SER A 229 -13.76 -5.14 -3.52
C SER A 229 -14.94 -4.70 -2.62
N ARG A 230 -15.55 -3.56 -2.94
CA ARG A 230 -16.69 -3.00 -2.21
C ARG A 230 -17.63 -2.24 -3.14
N VAL A 231 -18.92 -2.28 -2.88
CA VAL A 231 -19.87 -1.37 -3.51
C VAL A 231 -19.83 -0.05 -2.73
N PRO A 232 -19.52 1.08 -3.39
CA PRO A 232 -19.43 2.36 -2.71
C PRO A 232 -20.80 2.89 -2.34
N GLU A 233 -20.87 3.67 -1.28
CA GLU A 233 -22.00 4.59 -1.06
C GLU A 233 -21.92 5.70 -2.10
N ILE A 234 -22.98 5.93 -2.84
CA ILE A 234 -23.02 6.90 -3.95
C ILE A 234 -22.63 8.31 -3.48
N ALA A 235 -23.08 8.69 -2.28
CA ALA A 235 -22.76 10.00 -1.69
C ALA A 235 -21.25 10.17 -1.39
N SER A 236 -20.50 9.09 -1.23
CA SER A 236 -19.07 9.15 -0.92
C SER A 236 -18.18 9.50 -2.11
N PHE A 237 -18.70 9.47 -3.34
CA PHE A 237 -17.94 9.91 -4.50
C PHE A 237 -17.66 11.42 -4.49
N CYS A 238 -16.41 11.79 -4.72
CA CYS A 238 -15.98 13.18 -4.81
C CYS A 238 -16.49 13.90 -6.08
N SER A 239 -16.96 13.15 -7.10
CA SER A 239 -17.42 13.68 -8.39
C SER A 239 -18.92 13.59 -8.53
N GLU A 240 -19.58 14.71 -8.88
CA GLU A 240 -21.02 14.72 -9.20
C GLU A 240 -21.36 13.83 -10.38
N THR A 241 -20.52 13.83 -11.41
CA THR A 241 -20.67 12.95 -12.57
C THR A 241 -20.71 11.49 -12.13
N SER A 242 -19.80 11.09 -11.24
CA SER A 242 -19.76 9.70 -10.76
C SER A 242 -20.99 9.35 -9.92
N ARG A 243 -21.48 10.28 -9.11
CA ARG A 243 -22.73 10.09 -8.35
C ARG A 243 -23.93 9.88 -9.27
N ALA A 244 -23.98 10.58 -10.40
CA ALA A 244 -25.07 10.46 -11.36
C ALA A 244 -24.97 9.22 -12.26
N GLU A 245 -23.76 8.82 -12.67
CA GLU A 245 -23.55 7.76 -13.66
C GLU A 245 -23.43 6.36 -13.04
N TRP A 246 -22.79 6.22 -11.87
CA TRP A 246 -22.54 4.92 -11.24
C TRP A 246 -23.80 4.07 -11.05
N PRO A 247 -24.97 4.62 -10.62
CA PRO A 247 -26.19 3.84 -10.43
C PRO A 247 -26.77 3.20 -11.70
N ARG A 248 -26.30 3.60 -12.88
CA ARG A 248 -26.72 3.01 -14.15
C ARG A 248 -26.15 1.59 -14.37
N PHE A 249 -25.16 1.20 -13.58
CA PHE A 249 -24.47 -0.06 -13.72
C PHE A 249 -24.66 -0.94 -12.50
N ARG A 250 -24.78 -2.25 -12.73
CA ARG A 250 -24.78 -3.21 -11.63
C ARG A 250 -23.38 -3.34 -11.06
N ALA A 251 -23.20 -3.13 -9.76
CA ALA A 251 -21.95 -3.36 -9.06
C ALA A 251 -22.09 -4.56 -8.09
N ILE A 252 -21.07 -5.41 -8.05
CA ILE A 252 -20.99 -6.58 -7.18
C ILE A 252 -19.69 -6.49 -6.39
N ALA A 253 -19.80 -6.59 -5.05
CA ALA A 253 -18.64 -6.63 -4.18
C ALA A 253 -18.13 -8.06 -3.98
N ALA A 254 -16.81 -8.22 -4.06
CA ALA A 254 -16.09 -9.38 -3.60
C ALA A 254 -15.92 -9.26 -2.07
N ALA A 255 -16.70 -10.03 -1.31
CA ALA A 255 -16.62 -10.02 0.15
C ALA A 255 -15.31 -10.66 0.62
N SER A 256 -14.64 -10.06 1.61
CA SER A 256 -13.42 -10.60 2.24
C SER A 256 -13.74 -11.86 3.06
N SER A 257 -13.75 -13.01 2.44
CA SER A 257 -14.05 -14.29 3.08
C SER A 257 -12.81 -15.05 3.55
N PHE A 258 -11.66 -14.77 2.94
CA PHE A 258 -10.39 -15.38 3.31
C PHE A 258 -9.71 -14.73 4.53
N LEU A 259 -10.32 -13.69 5.10
CA LEU A 259 -9.84 -12.99 6.29
C LEU A 259 -10.61 -13.41 7.55
N GLN A 260 -11.01 -14.67 7.66
CA GLN A 260 -11.66 -15.21 8.84
C GLN A 260 -10.66 -16.06 9.63
N PHE A 261 -10.22 -15.53 10.75
CA PHE A 261 -9.39 -16.23 11.71
C PHE A 261 -10.26 -16.59 12.93
N GLU A 262 -10.70 -17.85 13.04
CA GLU A 262 -11.70 -18.31 14.02
C GLU A 262 -11.36 -17.95 15.47
N ASP A 263 -10.06 -18.01 15.84
CA ASP A 263 -9.58 -17.69 17.19
C ASP A 263 -9.24 -16.20 17.40
N HIS A 264 -9.55 -15.33 16.44
CA HIS A 264 -9.17 -13.93 16.47
C HIS A 264 -10.37 -13.03 16.21
N ARG A 265 -10.35 -11.87 16.86
CA ARG A 265 -11.30 -10.78 16.59
C ARG A 265 -10.65 -9.74 15.68
N ASP A 266 -11.43 -9.19 14.77
CA ASP A 266 -11.02 -8.05 13.94
C ASP A 266 -10.89 -6.80 14.81
N VAL A 267 -9.70 -6.21 14.82
CA VAL A 267 -9.37 -4.97 15.53
C VAL A 267 -8.90 -3.87 14.57
N SER A 268 -9.21 -4.01 13.28
CA SER A 268 -8.93 -3.01 12.24
C SER A 268 -9.78 -1.74 12.43
N TRP A 269 -9.60 -0.78 11.53
CA TRP A 269 -10.42 0.44 11.44
C TRP A 269 -10.43 1.27 12.73
N GLY A 270 -9.26 1.37 13.39
CA GLY A 270 -9.12 2.01 14.68
C GLY A 270 -9.58 1.17 15.88
N GLY A 271 -10.06 -0.05 15.66
CA GLY A 271 -10.54 -0.96 16.71
C GLY A 271 -9.47 -1.39 17.70
N LEU A 272 -8.20 -1.45 17.27
CA LEU A 272 -7.07 -1.79 18.14
C LEU A 272 -6.97 -0.85 19.36
N ARG A 273 -7.27 0.42 19.20
CA ARG A 273 -7.23 1.42 20.29
C ARG A 273 -8.10 1.04 21.49
N LYS A 274 -9.27 0.41 21.23
CA LYS A 274 -10.17 -0.11 22.28
C LYS A 274 -9.54 -1.22 23.11
N GLN A 275 -8.46 -1.82 22.63
CA GLN A 275 -7.77 -2.93 23.30
C GLN A 275 -6.57 -2.45 24.13
N VAL A 276 -6.05 -1.26 23.84
CA VAL A 276 -4.82 -0.73 24.42
C VAL A 276 -5.03 0.50 25.31
N PHE A 277 -6.09 1.28 25.08
CA PHE A 277 -6.37 2.49 25.84
C PHE A 277 -7.64 2.32 26.66
N SER A 278 -7.57 2.66 27.93
CA SER A 278 -8.71 2.63 28.84
C SER A 278 -9.75 3.71 28.54
N GLU A 279 -9.29 4.87 28.05
CA GLU A 279 -10.14 6.03 27.81
C GLU A 279 -10.09 6.47 26.34
N GLN A 280 -11.26 6.79 25.78
CA GLN A 280 -11.38 7.28 24.40
C GLN A 280 -10.70 8.64 24.19
N SER A 281 -10.58 9.46 25.23
CA SER A 281 -9.87 10.74 25.21
C SER A 281 -8.38 10.60 24.91
N ALA A 282 -7.79 9.45 25.26
CA ALA A 282 -6.38 9.14 25.01
C ALA A 282 -6.12 8.50 23.64
N TRP A 283 -7.16 8.25 22.83
CA TRP A 283 -6.97 7.60 21.54
C TRP A 283 -6.18 8.50 20.58
N PRO A 284 -5.10 7.99 19.98
CA PRO A 284 -4.42 8.69 18.90
C PRO A 284 -5.32 8.82 17.67
N ALA A 285 -5.16 9.90 16.92
CA ALA A 285 -5.85 10.08 15.67
C ALA A 285 -5.41 9.03 14.64
N ALA A 286 -6.34 8.53 13.85
CA ALA A 286 -6.07 7.55 12.81
C ALA A 286 -6.87 7.84 11.54
N TRP A 287 -6.24 7.63 10.37
CA TRP A 287 -6.96 7.57 9.11
C TRP A 287 -7.45 6.14 8.92
N THR A 288 -8.61 5.83 9.51
CA THR A 288 -9.11 4.45 9.64
C THR A 288 -9.29 3.75 8.30
N HIS A 289 -9.68 4.47 7.24
CA HIS A 289 -9.86 3.91 5.90
C HIS A 289 -8.54 3.48 5.21
N MET A 290 -7.40 3.99 5.70
CA MET A 290 -6.07 3.67 5.19
C MET A 290 -5.34 2.70 6.13
N GLU A 291 -6.01 2.19 7.15
CA GLU A 291 -5.43 1.29 8.11
C GLU A 291 -5.34 -0.14 7.56
N ARG A 292 -4.22 -0.81 7.80
CA ARG A 292 -4.04 -2.22 7.43
C ARG A 292 -4.91 -3.11 8.31
N ARG A 293 -5.33 -4.26 7.78
CA ARG A 293 -6.14 -5.24 8.52
C ARG A 293 -5.33 -5.82 9.68
N LYS A 294 -6.00 -5.97 10.82
CA LYS A 294 -5.42 -6.41 12.09
C LYS A 294 -6.39 -7.32 12.84
N PHE A 295 -5.86 -8.39 13.41
CA PHE A 295 -6.64 -9.32 14.22
C PHE A 295 -5.91 -9.63 15.51
N LEU A 296 -6.65 -9.73 16.61
CA LEU A 296 -6.12 -10.05 17.93
C LEU A 296 -6.72 -11.37 18.40
N SER A 297 -5.89 -12.32 18.82
CA SER A 297 -6.38 -13.58 19.37
C SER A 297 -7.24 -13.36 20.63
N HIS A 298 -8.25 -14.19 20.82
CA HIS A 298 -9.17 -14.05 21.96
C HIS A 298 -8.46 -14.13 23.31
N ASN A 299 -7.41 -14.95 23.40
CA ASN A 299 -6.56 -15.10 24.59
C ASN A 299 -5.46 -14.03 24.69
N ARG A 300 -5.41 -13.05 23.78
CA ARG A 300 -4.39 -12.00 23.71
C ARG A 300 -2.95 -12.54 23.63
N ALA A 301 -2.72 -13.73 23.12
CA ALA A 301 -1.37 -14.26 22.95
C ALA A 301 -0.73 -13.78 21.65
N SER A 302 -1.51 -13.64 20.57
CA SER A 302 -1.00 -13.28 19.25
C SER A 302 -1.77 -12.16 18.59
N PHE A 303 -1.07 -11.43 17.73
CA PHE A 303 -1.58 -10.33 16.94
C PHE A 303 -1.20 -10.56 15.47
N LEU A 304 -2.19 -10.57 14.61
CA LEU A 304 -2.02 -10.67 13.16
C LEU A 304 -2.13 -9.29 12.54
N LYS A 305 -1.16 -8.93 11.71
CA LYS A 305 -1.17 -7.68 10.95
C LYS A 305 -0.91 -7.99 9.49
N PHE A 306 -1.75 -7.47 8.61
CA PHE A 306 -1.53 -7.58 7.17
C PHE A 306 -0.32 -6.75 6.75
N GLU A 307 0.64 -7.40 6.10
CA GLU A 307 1.88 -6.76 5.65
C GLU A 307 2.14 -6.90 4.15
N GLY A 308 1.26 -7.64 3.45
CA GLY A 308 1.27 -7.77 2.00
C GLY A 308 1.22 -9.21 1.54
N GLN A 309 0.52 -9.46 0.43
CA GLN A 309 0.44 -10.76 -0.21
C GLN A 309 1.75 -11.12 -0.92
N GLY A 310 2.14 -12.39 -0.88
CA GLY A 310 3.30 -12.92 -1.58
C GLY A 310 4.55 -12.04 -1.37
N LYS A 311 5.24 -11.70 -2.43
CA LYS A 311 6.47 -10.88 -2.39
C LYS A 311 6.31 -9.50 -1.75
N TYR A 312 5.11 -8.92 -1.75
CA TYR A 312 4.89 -7.57 -1.22
C TYR A 312 5.02 -7.49 0.29
N GLY A 313 4.84 -8.62 1.01
CA GLY A 313 5.05 -8.70 2.44
C GLY A 313 6.40 -9.30 2.86
N GLU A 314 7.18 -9.90 1.95
CA GLU A 314 8.45 -10.57 2.27
C GLU A 314 9.42 -9.63 2.99
N ALA A 315 9.69 -8.45 2.43
CA ALA A 315 10.63 -7.50 3.01
C ALA A 315 10.16 -6.94 4.36
N ALA A 316 8.86 -6.75 4.54
CA ALA A 316 8.28 -6.32 5.82
C ALA A 316 8.43 -7.42 6.89
N PHE A 317 8.16 -8.67 6.53
CA PHE A 317 8.34 -9.83 7.40
C PHE A 317 9.81 -10.02 7.84
N GLU A 318 10.77 -9.88 6.91
CA GLU A 318 12.20 -9.93 7.23
C GLU A 318 12.60 -8.81 8.20
N ARG A 319 12.11 -7.58 7.98
CA ARG A 319 12.36 -6.46 8.90
C ARG A 319 11.75 -6.70 10.27
N ALA A 320 10.54 -7.24 10.31
CA ALA A 320 9.88 -7.58 11.57
C ALA A 320 10.68 -8.61 12.38
N ASN A 321 11.17 -9.67 11.71
CA ASN A 321 12.04 -10.67 12.35
C ASN A 321 13.31 -10.04 12.91
N LYS A 322 14.04 -9.26 12.11
CA LYS A 322 15.28 -8.60 12.55
C LYS A 322 15.04 -7.66 13.73
N LEU A 323 13.93 -6.89 13.74
CA LEU A 323 13.56 -6.04 14.86
C LEU A 323 13.24 -6.85 16.13
N GLY A 324 12.53 -7.95 15.98
CA GLY A 324 12.22 -8.86 17.09
C GLY A 324 13.47 -9.52 17.66
N GLU A 325 14.36 -10.05 16.83
CA GLU A 325 15.64 -10.67 17.19
C GLU A 325 16.59 -9.69 17.89
N ALA A 326 16.65 -8.44 17.41
CA ALA A 326 17.41 -7.37 18.03
C ALA A 326 16.76 -6.80 19.31
N GLY A 327 15.57 -7.28 19.68
CA GLY A 327 14.84 -6.83 20.86
C GLY A 327 14.27 -5.43 20.76
N PHE A 328 14.09 -4.88 19.55
CA PHE A 328 13.42 -3.60 19.31
C PHE A 328 11.92 -3.73 19.13
N GLY A 329 11.44 -4.86 18.63
CA GLY A 329 10.03 -5.11 18.36
C GLY A 329 9.50 -6.37 19.05
N PRO A 330 8.20 -6.68 18.86
CA PRO A 330 7.63 -7.94 19.32
C PRO A 330 8.26 -9.12 18.60
N ARG A 331 8.24 -10.29 19.25
CA ARG A 331 8.65 -11.54 18.62
C ARG A 331 7.70 -11.87 17.46
N VAL A 332 8.27 -12.36 16.36
CA VAL A 332 7.53 -12.82 15.20
C VAL A 332 7.41 -14.35 15.26
N TRP A 333 6.21 -14.89 15.06
CA TRP A 333 5.95 -16.33 15.10
C TRP A 333 5.78 -16.97 13.73
N GLY A 334 5.54 -16.17 12.70
CA GLY A 334 5.36 -16.65 11.34
C GLY A 334 4.58 -15.68 10.46
N ARG A 335 4.28 -16.15 9.25
CA ARG A 335 3.52 -15.41 8.25
C ARG A 335 2.54 -16.36 7.55
N GLU A 336 1.33 -15.89 7.28
CA GLU A 336 0.27 -16.65 6.60
C GLU A 336 -0.67 -15.68 5.88
N ASP A 337 -1.00 -15.94 4.61
CA ASP A 337 -1.91 -15.15 3.77
C ASP A 337 -1.64 -13.62 3.80
N GLY A 338 -0.36 -13.26 3.79
CA GLY A 338 0.07 -11.86 3.85
C GLY A 338 0.01 -11.23 5.24
N PHE A 339 -0.39 -11.98 6.25
CA PHE A 339 -0.38 -11.55 7.66
C PHE A 339 0.88 -12.04 8.37
N THR A 340 1.57 -11.13 9.04
CA THR A 340 2.63 -11.46 10.00
C THR A 340 1.99 -11.67 11.36
N ARG A 341 2.36 -12.79 12.02
CA ARG A 341 1.90 -13.15 13.36
C ARG A 341 2.94 -12.71 14.37
N TYR A 342 2.55 -11.78 15.22
CA TYR A 342 3.36 -11.23 16.30
C TYR A 342 2.93 -11.76 17.66
N GLU A 343 3.87 -11.82 18.58
CA GLU A 343 3.55 -11.87 20.01
C GLU A 343 2.77 -10.60 20.38
N TRP A 344 1.68 -10.76 21.13
CA TRP A 344 1.01 -9.61 21.71
C TRP A 344 1.84 -9.05 22.86
N LEU A 345 2.13 -7.76 22.82
CA LEU A 345 2.85 -7.08 23.88
C LEU A 345 1.87 -6.56 24.93
N GLU A 346 1.92 -7.15 26.12
CA GLU A 346 1.25 -6.59 27.28
C GLU A 346 2.06 -5.39 27.79
N GLY A 347 1.39 -4.27 28.00
CA GLY A 347 1.98 -3.01 28.45
C GLY A 347 1.15 -1.82 28.02
N GLU A 348 1.48 -0.66 28.58
CA GLU A 348 0.81 0.58 28.22
C GLU A 348 1.57 1.30 27.11
N PRO A 349 0.87 1.84 26.10
CA PRO A 349 1.48 2.76 25.15
C PRO A 349 2.06 3.97 25.84
N MET A 350 3.24 4.38 25.42
CA MET A 350 3.91 5.52 26.02
C MET A 350 3.31 6.86 25.56
N ARG A 351 3.56 7.92 26.33
CA ARG A 351 3.17 9.30 26.05
C ARG A 351 4.41 10.21 26.02
N SER A 352 4.31 11.34 25.33
CA SER A 352 5.44 12.27 25.19
C SER A 352 5.95 12.81 26.53
N ASP A 353 5.08 12.93 27.54
CA ASP A 353 5.44 13.36 28.91
C ASP A 353 6.25 12.31 29.70
N GLN A 354 6.39 11.09 29.19
CA GLN A 354 7.17 9.99 29.78
C GLN A 354 8.59 9.87 29.18
N LEU A 355 9.03 10.91 28.45
CA LEU A 355 10.37 10.92 27.87
C LEU A 355 11.43 11.01 28.96
N ASP A 356 12.22 9.96 29.10
CA ASP A 356 13.36 9.84 30.00
C ASP A 356 14.66 9.55 29.22
N GLU A 357 15.80 9.61 29.90
CA GLU A 357 17.12 9.37 29.30
C GLU A 357 17.21 7.97 28.69
N THR A 358 16.67 6.95 29.37
CA THR A 358 16.66 5.55 28.89
C THR A 358 15.91 5.43 27.56
N LEU A 359 14.79 6.13 27.42
CA LEU A 359 14.00 6.11 26.20
C LEU A 359 14.70 6.88 25.08
N VAL A 360 15.34 8.02 25.39
CA VAL A 360 16.14 8.79 24.42
C VAL A 360 17.27 7.92 23.84
N GLU A 361 18.02 7.24 24.70
CA GLU A 361 19.07 6.31 24.28
C GLU A 361 18.50 5.15 23.47
N ARG A 362 17.37 4.59 23.90
CA ARG A 362 16.70 3.50 23.18
C ARG A 362 16.25 3.89 21.76
N MET A 363 15.71 5.10 21.60
CA MET A 363 15.34 5.62 20.28
C MET A 363 16.58 5.87 19.40
N ALA A 364 17.67 6.37 19.96
CA ALA A 364 18.93 6.54 19.23
C ALA A 364 19.49 5.18 18.75
N GLN A 365 19.49 4.17 19.59
CA GLN A 365 19.88 2.79 19.24
C GLN A 365 18.97 2.22 18.16
N TYR A 366 17.66 2.43 18.23
CA TYR A 366 16.69 1.99 17.23
C TYR A 366 16.93 2.64 15.86
N CYS A 367 17.12 3.96 15.81
CA CYS A 367 17.43 4.65 14.56
C CYS A 367 18.79 4.20 13.99
N ALA A 368 19.80 3.99 14.85
CA ALA A 368 21.10 3.47 14.43
C ALA A 368 20.99 2.04 13.86
N PHE A 369 20.22 1.17 14.49
CA PHE A 369 19.95 -0.16 13.99
C PHE A 369 19.30 -0.11 12.59
N ARG A 370 18.28 0.75 12.40
CA ARG A 370 17.62 0.91 11.10
C ARG A 370 18.58 1.43 10.03
N ALA A 371 19.39 2.42 10.37
CA ALA A 371 20.38 2.99 9.43
C ALA A 371 21.36 1.93 8.91
N ASN A 372 21.74 0.98 9.76
CA ASN A 372 22.69 -0.07 9.41
C ASN A 372 22.02 -1.26 8.70
N GLU A 373 20.87 -1.74 9.21
CA GLU A 373 20.26 -2.99 8.75
C GLU A 373 19.27 -2.84 7.60
N PHE A 374 18.67 -1.67 7.42
CA PHE A 374 17.59 -1.48 6.45
C PHE A 374 17.97 -0.51 5.32
N GLN A 375 19.20 -0.62 4.84
CA GLN A 375 19.66 0.14 3.68
C GLN A 375 18.82 -0.22 2.44
N ALA A 376 18.41 0.79 1.69
CA ALA A 376 17.59 0.63 0.50
C ALA A 376 18.40 0.94 -0.77
N ASN A 377 18.49 -0.04 -1.67
CA ASN A 377 18.93 0.17 -3.05
C ASN A 377 17.72 0.63 -3.89
N ASP A 378 17.13 1.77 -3.51
CA ASP A 378 15.90 2.23 -4.10
C ASP A 378 16.14 2.82 -5.49
N ARG A 379 15.52 2.19 -6.50
CA ARG A 379 15.39 2.68 -7.86
C ARG A 379 13.99 3.21 -8.15
N SER A 380 13.23 3.60 -7.09
CA SER A 380 11.92 4.22 -7.30
C SER A 380 12.07 5.53 -8.06
N ARG A 381 11.13 5.79 -8.94
CA ARG A 381 10.94 7.10 -9.57
C ARG A 381 9.67 7.69 -9.00
N ASP A 382 9.80 8.39 -7.90
CA ASP A 382 8.69 9.22 -7.42
C ASP A 382 8.62 10.49 -8.27
N ALA A 383 7.42 10.84 -8.72
CA ALA A 383 7.18 12.06 -9.47
C ALA A 383 7.42 13.32 -8.61
N VAL A 384 7.34 13.16 -7.29
CA VAL A 384 7.47 14.25 -6.31
C VAL A 384 8.52 13.88 -5.26
N SER A 385 9.53 14.72 -5.08
CA SER A 385 10.54 14.58 -4.02
C SER A 385 10.00 15.04 -2.66
N ILE A 386 10.70 14.66 -1.57
CA ILE A 386 10.42 15.17 -0.21
C ILE A 386 10.50 16.70 -0.18
N GLU A 387 11.49 17.30 -0.87
CA GLU A 387 11.61 18.74 -0.98
C GLU A 387 10.38 19.37 -1.64
N THR A 388 9.94 18.83 -2.78
CA THR A 388 8.75 19.32 -3.49
C THR A 388 7.50 19.17 -2.63
N MET A 389 7.30 18.02 -1.97
CA MET A 389 6.21 17.81 -1.02
C MET A 389 6.21 18.87 0.07
N THR A 390 7.37 19.12 0.67
CA THR A 390 7.53 20.12 1.75
C THR A 390 7.12 21.51 1.27
N ARG A 391 7.70 21.97 0.15
CA ARG A 391 7.39 23.29 -0.43
C ARG A 391 5.91 23.45 -0.77
N VAL A 392 5.31 22.47 -1.43
CA VAL A 392 3.88 22.52 -1.79
C VAL A 392 3.00 22.56 -0.55
N ASN A 393 3.27 21.72 0.45
CA ASN A 393 2.45 21.70 1.66
C ASN A 393 2.56 23.01 2.46
N LEU A 394 3.76 23.59 2.55
CA LEU A 394 3.95 24.91 3.18
C LEU A 394 3.23 26.02 2.40
N ARG A 395 3.39 26.06 1.06
CA ARG A 395 2.74 27.06 0.22
C ARG A 395 1.23 27.00 0.28
N GLU A 396 0.64 25.81 0.25
CA GLU A 396 -0.81 25.63 0.35
C GLU A 396 -1.36 26.03 1.73
N GLU A 397 -0.57 25.90 2.79
CA GLU A 397 -1.01 26.24 4.14
C GLU A 397 -0.75 27.70 4.52
N PHE A 398 0.44 28.20 4.22
CA PHE A 398 0.90 29.51 4.70
C PHE A 398 0.95 30.58 3.59
N GLY A 399 0.64 30.23 2.34
CA GLY A 399 0.74 31.13 1.19
C GLY A 399 2.16 31.34 0.67
N SER A 400 3.18 30.81 1.37
CA SER A 400 4.60 30.85 1.00
C SER A 400 5.29 29.53 1.35
N ASP A 401 6.30 29.17 0.58
CA ASP A 401 7.20 28.06 0.83
C ASP A 401 8.63 28.55 1.20
N GLU A 402 8.77 29.83 1.45
CA GLU A 402 10.04 30.42 1.91
C GLU A 402 10.29 30.02 3.36
N VAL A 403 11.37 29.28 3.58
CA VAL A 403 11.93 28.92 4.88
C VAL A 403 13.41 29.26 4.85
N ASP A 404 13.95 29.79 5.96
CA ASP A 404 15.38 30.09 6.11
C ASP A 404 16.18 28.79 6.39
N LEU A 405 15.99 27.78 5.50
CA LEU A 405 16.63 26.47 5.58
C LEU A 405 16.97 25.99 4.17
N ASP A 406 18.11 25.35 4.05
CA ASP A 406 18.47 24.64 2.81
C ASP A 406 17.69 23.32 2.72
N LEU A 407 16.61 23.33 1.95
CA LEU A 407 15.79 22.13 1.73
C LEU A 407 16.39 21.16 0.68
N THR A 408 17.48 21.53 0.01
CA THR A 408 18.15 20.63 -0.96
C THR A 408 18.79 19.42 -0.28
N VAL A 409 19.11 19.53 1.01
CA VAL A 409 19.61 18.42 1.84
C VAL A 409 18.60 17.27 2.01
N LEU A 410 17.31 17.52 1.73
CA LEU A 410 16.26 16.49 1.75
C LEU A 410 16.36 15.50 0.58
N VAL A 411 17.11 15.85 -0.46
CA VAL A 411 17.25 15.07 -1.70
C VAL A 411 18.67 14.55 -1.80
N GLY A 412 19.01 13.54 -1.05
CA GLY A 412 20.36 12.99 -1.07
C GLY A 412 20.62 12.08 0.13
N GLY A 413 21.87 11.68 0.27
CA GLY A 413 22.30 10.83 1.36
C GLY A 413 21.93 9.34 1.18
N PRO A 414 22.37 8.48 2.11
CA PRO A 414 22.06 7.07 2.11
C PRO A 414 20.55 6.87 2.30
N LYS A 415 19.95 6.04 1.44
CA LYS A 415 18.53 5.68 1.58
C LYS A 415 18.36 4.50 2.52
N VAL A 416 17.45 4.65 3.46
CA VAL A 416 17.06 3.66 4.47
C VAL A 416 15.56 3.44 4.39
N ILE A 417 15.10 2.22 4.64
CA ILE A 417 13.68 1.98 4.94
C ILE A 417 13.41 2.49 6.35
N THR A 418 12.96 3.72 6.45
CA THR A 418 12.67 4.40 7.72
C THR A 418 11.46 3.79 8.42
N ASP A 419 11.28 4.07 9.71
CA ASP A 419 10.04 3.74 10.43
C ASP A 419 8.89 4.63 9.97
N SER A 420 9.18 5.90 9.77
CA SER A 420 8.23 6.97 9.41
C SER A 420 7.12 7.23 10.42
N ARG A 421 7.09 6.51 11.56
CA ARG A 421 6.08 6.66 12.62
C ARG A 421 6.68 6.55 14.03
N MET A 422 7.43 7.57 14.43
CA MET A 422 8.08 7.63 15.75
C MET A 422 7.16 8.10 16.89
N MET A 423 5.83 7.96 16.71
CA MET A 423 4.84 8.42 17.70
C MET A 423 4.99 7.71 19.05
N PRO A 424 4.75 8.42 20.18
CA PRO A 424 4.84 7.85 21.52
C PRO A 424 4.00 6.57 21.70
N HIS A 425 2.76 6.57 21.24
CA HIS A 425 1.85 5.44 21.39
C HIS A 425 2.25 4.18 20.60
N ALA A 426 3.24 4.26 19.71
CA ALA A 426 3.82 3.10 19.05
C ALA A 426 5.00 2.48 19.84
N TRP A 427 5.29 3.01 21.02
CA TRP A 427 6.26 2.47 21.96
C TRP A 427 5.54 1.94 23.19
N VAL A 428 5.94 0.77 23.65
CA VAL A 428 5.35 0.09 24.80
C VAL A 428 6.44 -0.26 25.80
N ARG A 429 6.22 0.08 27.07
CA ARG A 429 7.04 -0.40 28.17
C ARG A 429 6.33 -1.62 28.77
N ASN A 430 6.93 -2.80 28.64
CA ASN A 430 6.36 -4.03 29.19
C ASN A 430 6.62 -4.15 30.71
N SER A 431 6.05 -5.19 31.33
CA SER A 431 6.20 -5.49 32.77
C SER A 431 7.65 -5.69 33.18
N ASP A 432 8.52 -6.16 32.29
CA ASP A 432 9.94 -6.38 32.55
C ASP A 432 10.77 -5.10 32.38
N GLY A 433 10.14 -3.96 32.13
CA GLY A 433 10.77 -2.67 31.92
C GLY A 433 11.40 -2.48 30.52
N ARG A 434 11.29 -3.45 29.63
CA ARG A 434 11.80 -3.32 28.24
C ARG A 434 10.93 -2.35 27.45
N ILE A 435 11.58 -1.51 26.67
CA ILE A 435 10.91 -0.57 25.75
C ILE A 435 10.97 -1.13 24.34
N LEU A 436 9.81 -1.40 23.76
CA LEU A 436 9.65 -2.03 22.46
C LEU A 436 8.84 -1.13 21.53
N LYS A 437 9.22 -1.14 20.25
CA LYS A 437 8.51 -0.44 19.17
C LYS A 437 7.54 -1.40 18.49
N THR A 438 6.26 -1.07 18.45
CA THR A 438 5.22 -2.00 17.94
C THR A 438 5.04 -1.74 16.48
N ASP A 439 5.20 -1.08 15.66
CA ASP A 439 4.79 -0.88 14.25
C ASP A 439 5.97 -0.46 13.36
N GLY A 440 7.11 -1.16 13.50
CA GLY A 440 8.36 -0.76 12.87
C GLY A 440 8.65 -1.37 11.49
N SER A 441 7.84 -2.29 10.97
CA SER A 441 8.18 -3.09 9.78
C SER A 441 7.83 -2.45 8.44
N LEU A 442 6.86 -1.55 8.37
CA LEU A 442 6.14 -1.22 7.13
C LEU A 442 6.29 0.19 6.59
N HIS A 443 6.05 1.21 7.39
CA HIS A 443 5.69 2.56 6.89
C HIS A 443 6.75 3.26 6.01
N GLY A 444 8.01 2.85 6.08
CA GLY A 444 9.08 3.46 5.31
C GLY A 444 9.10 3.10 3.82
N ASP A 445 8.30 2.14 3.38
CA ASP A 445 8.21 1.74 1.98
C ASP A 445 6.77 1.59 1.46
N ASP A 446 5.79 2.14 2.17
CA ASP A 446 4.40 2.20 1.71
C ASP A 446 4.16 3.37 0.72
N HIS A 447 2.89 3.63 0.41
CA HIS A 447 2.49 4.67 -0.55
C HIS A 447 2.45 6.09 0.03
N PHE A 448 2.75 6.27 1.32
CA PHE A 448 2.89 7.59 1.93
C PHE A 448 4.32 8.11 1.80
N PHE A 449 4.48 9.44 1.85
CA PHE A 449 5.81 10.03 2.00
C PHE A 449 6.44 9.58 3.33
N PRO A 450 7.79 9.47 3.37
CA PRO A 450 8.74 9.82 2.30
C PRO A 450 9.11 8.66 1.36
N GLY A 451 8.75 7.40 1.67
CA GLY A 451 9.41 6.26 1.10
C GLY A 451 10.85 6.08 1.62
N PRO A 452 11.70 5.26 0.97
CA PRO A 452 13.10 5.13 1.34
C PRO A 452 13.85 6.47 1.25
N CYS A 453 14.41 6.93 2.38
CA CYS A 453 15.09 8.23 2.46
C CYS A 453 16.20 8.22 3.54
N ASP A 454 16.80 9.37 3.80
CA ASP A 454 17.78 9.54 4.88
C ASP A 454 17.15 9.23 6.25
N ILE A 455 17.89 8.54 7.13
CA ILE A 455 17.46 8.21 8.49
C ILE A 455 17.12 9.46 9.33
N ALA A 456 17.59 10.63 8.92
CA ALA A 456 17.23 11.91 9.53
C ALA A 456 15.71 12.15 9.56
N TRP A 457 14.93 11.46 8.71
CA TRP A 457 13.47 11.45 8.77
C TRP A 457 12.94 10.84 10.09
N ASP A 458 13.47 9.70 10.52
CA ASP A 458 13.07 9.07 11.79
C ASP A 458 13.59 9.86 13.00
N LEU A 459 14.82 10.39 12.90
CA LEU A 459 15.37 11.27 13.94
C LEU A 459 14.50 12.53 14.11
N ALA A 460 14.10 13.15 13.00
CA ALA A 460 13.19 14.29 13.01
C ALA A 460 11.80 13.91 13.52
N GLY A 461 11.30 12.75 13.12
CA GLY A 461 10.04 12.20 13.62
C GLY A 461 10.05 12.03 15.14
N ALA A 462 11.13 11.49 15.71
CA ALA A 462 11.28 11.37 17.15
C ALA A 462 11.29 12.77 17.84
N ILE A 463 12.05 13.72 17.32
CA ILE A 463 12.12 15.08 17.87
C ILE A 463 10.73 15.75 17.89
N VAL A 464 9.97 15.63 16.78
CA VAL A 464 8.66 16.27 16.63
C VAL A 464 7.60 15.58 17.48
N GLU A 465 7.52 14.25 17.42
CA GLU A 465 6.43 13.51 18.07
C GLU A 465 6.57 13.45 19.59
N TRP A 466 7.81 13.41 20.08
CA TRP A 466 8.11 13.43 21.52
C TRP A 466 8.31 14.84 22.08
N GLU A 467 8.09 15.87 21.26
CA GLU A 467 8.19 17.28 21.64
C GLU A 467 9.51 17.61 22.35
N MET A 468 10.62 17.05 21.82
CA MET A 468 11.94 17.20 22.43
C MET A 468 12.39 18.67 22.43
N GLY A 469 12.66 19.21 23.60
CA GLY A 469 13.33 20.51 23.70
C GLY A 469 14.79 20.44 23.25
N ASP A 470 15.41 21.57 22.94
CA ASP A 470 16.74 21.67 22.33
C ASP A 470 17.82 20.84 23.03
N CYS A 471 17.85 20.82 24.37
CA CYS A 471 18.84 20.07 25.13
C CYS A 471 18.66 18.55 24.91
N VAL A 472 17.41 18.06 24.94
CA VAL A 472 17.10 16.65 24.75
C VAL A 472 17.37 16.22 23.32
N ALA A 473 16.98 17.05 22.34
CA ALA A 473 17.24 16.79 20.92
C ALA A 473 18.75 16.75 20.62
N LYS A 474 19.55 17.67 21.18
CA LYS A 474 21.01 17.65 21.05
C LYS A 474 21.60 16.37 21.66
N HIS A 475 21.14 15.96 22.83
CA HIS A 475 21.59 14.73 23.47
C HIS A 475 21.22 13.49 22.64
N PHE A 476 19.98 13.41 22.16
CA PHE A 476 19.50 12.35 21.28
C PHE A 476 20.38 12.19 20.01
N LEU A 477 20.65 13.30 19.33
CA LEU A 477 21.49 13.31 18.13
C LEU A 477 22.96 12.97 18.43
N ALA A 478 23.48 13.38 19.61
CA ALA A 478 24.81 12.99 20.05
C ALA A 478 24.91 11.48 20.29
N LYS A 479 23.90 10.87 20.95
CA LYS A 479 23.84 9.41 21.14
C LYS A 479 23.76 8.65 19.83
N TYR A 480 22.97 9.13 18.87
CA TYR A 480 22.91 8.54 17.53
C TYR A 480 24.30 8.62 16.84
N PHE A 481 24.95 9.77 16.90
CA PHE A 481 26.29 9.97 16.33
C PHE A 481 27.35 9.07 16.97
N GLU A 482 27.34 8.92 18.30
CA GLU A 482 28.23 8.01 19.03
C GLU A 482 28.16 6.58 18.54
N ILE A 483 26.94 6.10 18.15
CA ILE A 483 26.72 4.74 17.69
C ILE A 483 27.10 4.56 16.20
N THR A 484 26.81 5.55 15.36
CA THR A 484 26.85 5.38 13.89
C THR A 484 28.02 6.10 13.22
N GLY A 485 28.56 7.14 13.83
CA GLY A 485 29.48 8.10 13.21
C GLY A 485 28.82 9.05 12.19
N ASP A 486 27.50 8.93 11.97
CA ASP A 486 26.75 9.83 11.08
C ASP A 486 26.28 11.08 11.83
N ASP A 487 26.81 12.25 11.45
CA ASP A 487 26.38 13.52 12.01
C ASP A 487 25.13 14.06 11.29
N ALA A 488 23.95 13.81 11.89
CA ALA A 488 22.68 14.29 11.37
C ALA A 488 22.42 15.79 11.69
N ARG A 489 23.18 16.42 12.58
CA ARG A 489 22.92 17.80 13.05
C ARG A 489 22.86 18.83 11.91
N PRO A 490 23.72 18.80 10.88
CA PRO A 490 23.65 19.80 9.80
C PRO A 490 22.37 19.76 8.97
N ARG A 491 21.67 18.58 8.92
CA ARG A 491 20.50 18.39 8.08
C ARG A 491 19.18 18.24 8.86
N ILE A 492 19.23 18.07 10.18
CA ILE A 492 18.05 17.70 10.98
C ILE A 492 16.93 18.73 10.91
N GLN A 493 17.23 20.05 10.85
CA GLN A 493 16.20 21.09 10.84
C GLN A 493 15.35 21.06 9.57
N ALA A 494 15.95 20.76 8.42
CA ALA A 494 15.22 20.56 7.17
C ALA A 494 14.28 19.35 7.27
N PHE A 495 14.76 18.23 7.83
CA PHE A 495 13.94 17.03 8.03
C PHE A 495 12.83 17.23 9.06
N VAL A 496 13.06 17.97 10.14
CA VAL A 496 12.00 18.34 11.10
C VAL A 496 10.90 19.16 10.44
N THR A 497 11.28 20.12 9.59
CA THR A 497 10.32 20.91 8.82
C THR A 497 9.54 20.04 7.81
N ALA A 498 10.24 19.18 7.08
CA ALA A 498 9.62 18.28 6.11
C ALA A 498 8.67 17.27 6.78
N TYR A 499 9.08 16.68 7.91
CA TYR A 499 8.25 15.76 8.68
C TYR A 499 6.97 16.45 9.17
N ALA A 500 7.09 17.63 9.78
CA ALA A 500 5.93 18.39 10.25
C ALA A 500 5.00 18.80 9.09
N ALA A 501 5.55 19.21 7.93
CA ALA A 501 4.77 19.55 6.74
C ALA A 501 4.02 18.34 6.16
N PHE A 502 4.64 17.15 6.17
CA PHE A 502 3.98 15.91 5.81
C PHE A 502 2.85 15.56 6.78
N ARG A 503 3.13 15.58 8.10
CA ARG A 503 2.13 15.25 9.13
C ARG A 503 0.94 16.20 9.12
N MET A 504 1.19 17.50 8.94
CA MET A 504 0.16 18.52 8.76
C MET A 504 -0.73 18.20 7.56
N GLY A 505 -0.14 17.91 6.40
CA GLY A 505 -0.88 17.53 5.19
C GLY A 505 -1.67 16.24 5.37
N TYR A 506 -1.06 15.22 6.00
CA TYR A 506 -1.71 13.94 6.31
C TYR A 506 -2.97 14.14 7.17
N CYS A 507 -2.85 14.88 8.27
CA CYS A 507 -3.98 15.12 9.18
C CYS A 507 -5.09 15.93 8.51
N LYS A 508 -4.75 16.93 7.69
CA LYS A 508 -5.71 17.75 6.93
C LYS A 508 -6.52 16.90 5.93
N MET A 509 -5.83 16.07 5.15
CA MET A 509 -6.48 15.20 4.17
C MET A 509 -7.30 14.10 4.83
N ALA A 510 -6.79 13.49 5.89
CA ALA A 510 -7.50 12.46 6.63
C ALA A 510 -8.77 13.00 7.30
N ALA A 511 -8.72 14.21 7.89
CA ALA A 511 -9.88 14.87 8.47
C ALA A 511 -10.96 15.13 7.40
N ALA A 512 -10.56 15.64 6.23
CA ALA A 512 -11.48 15.89 5.11
C ALA A 512 -12.13 14.62 4.55
N ALA A 513 -11.47 13.45 4.71
CA ALA A 513 -11.99 12.16 4.27
C ALA A 513 -12.96 11.51 5.28
N MET A 514 -13.10 12.06 6.48
CA MET A 514 -13.94 11.50 7.56
C MET A 514 -14.82 12.59 8.23
N PRO A 515 -15.61 13.33 7.45
CA PRO A 515 -16.41 14.42 7.98
C PRO A 515 -17.41 13.93 9.03
N ASP A 516 -17.76 14.82 9.96
CA ASP A 516 -18.76 14.60 11.03
C ASP A 516 -18.46 13.42 11.96
N SER A 517 -17.17 13.06 12.11
CA SER A 517 -16.71 11.96 12.95
C SER A 517 -15.84 12.42 14.11
N ASP A 518 -15.76 11.62 15.18
CA ASP A 518 -14.80 11.84 16.27
C ASP A 518 -13.35 11.84 15.78
N GLU A 519 -13.06 11.10 14.69
CA GLU A 519 -11.74 11.08 14.08
C GLU A 519 -11.40 12.41 13.40
N GLU A 520 -12.36 13.05 12.79
CA GLU A 520 -12.15 14.39 12.23
C GLU A 520 -11.67 15.36 13.31
N LEU A 521 -12.29 15.33 14.50
CA LEU A 521 -11.90 16.19 15.63
C LEU A 521 -10.49 15.89 16.12
N ARG A 522 -10.12 14.61 16.23
CA ARG A 522 -8.76 14.19 16.63
C ARG A 522 -7.73 14.62 15.60
N LEU A 523 -8.01 14.42 14.33
CA LEU A 523 -7.13 14.79 13.22
C LEU A 523 -6.97 16.31 13.09
N LYS A 524 -8.04 17.08 13.31
CA LYS A 524 -7.96 18.56 13.35
C LYS A 524 -7.09 19.07 14.49
N ARG A 525 -7.11 18.40 15.65
CA ARG A 525 -6.22 18.73 16.78
C ARG A 525 -4.76 18.46 16.42
N ASP A 526 -4.47 17.29 15.85
CA ASP A 526 -3.10 16.94 15.43
C ASP A 526 -2.63 17.84 14.28
N TYR A 527 -3.50 18.18 13.33
CA TYR A 527 -3.21 19.16 12.29
C TYR A 527 -2.79 20.51 12.89
N ALA A 528 -3.54 21.02 13.89
CA ALA A 528 -3.21 22.28 14.53
C ALA A 528 -1.84 22.22 15.23
N LYS A 529 -1.51 21.10 15.92
CA LYS A 529 -0.20 20.85 16.52
C LYS A 529 0.94 21.02 15.52
N TYR A 530 0.89 20.34 14.37
CA TYR A 530 1.96 20.41 13.37
C TYR A 530 2.02 21.77 12.68
N ARG A 531 0.87 22.38 12.37
CA ARG A 531 0.79 23.72 11.79
C ARG A 531 1.42 24.77 12.70
N ASP A 532 1.08 24.76 13.98
CA ASP A 532 1.59 25.75 14.96
C ASP A 532 3.09 25.57 15.20
N ALA A 533 3.58 24.32 15.20
CA ALA A 533 5.02 24.03 15.25
C ALA A 533 5.78 24.59 14.03
N LEU A 534 5.20 24.50 12.84
CA LEU A 534 5.78 25.10 11.62
C LEU A 534 5.72 26.63 11.65
N ALA A 535 4.59 27.22 12.07
CA ALA A 535 4.43 28.66 12.18
C ALA A 535 5.40 29.30 13.19
N ALA A 536 5.70 28.62 14.30
CA ALA A 536 6.68 29.09 15.28
C ALA A 536 8.10 29.13 14.69
N ARG A 537 8.46 28.18 13.82
CA ARG A 537 9.77 28.11 13.15
C ARG A 537 9.94 29.17 12.08
N SER A 538 8.91 29.51 11.32
CA SER A 538 8.97 30.58 10.31
C SER A 538 9.08 31.99 10.93
N ARG A 539 8.80 32.18 12.21
CA ARG A 539 8.88 33.47 12.92
C ARG A 539 10.21 33.68 13.68
N GLN A 540 11.10 32.69 13.71
CA GLN A 540 12.39 32.77 14.43
C GLN A 540 13.60 32.67 13.49
N PRO A 541 13.88 33.66 12.63
CA PRO A 541 15.05 33.61 11.76
C PRO A 541 16.39 33.82 12.49
N GLU A 542 16.41 34.28 13.75
CA GLU A 542 17.64 34.67 14.45
C GLU A 542 18.29 33.55 15.29
N LEU A 543 17.57 32.50 15.70
CA LEU A 543 18.12 31.42 16.53
C LEU A 543 18.82 30.31 15.72
N ALA A 544 18.55 30.20 14.43
CA ALA A 544 19.16 29.20 13.55
C ALA A 544 20.62 29.52 13.17
N ARG A 545 21.10 30.76 13.40
CA ARG A 545 22.48 31.20 13.07
C ARG A 545 23.49 30.98 14.21
N ALA A 546 23.04 30.54 15.37
CA ALA A 546 23.86 30.40 16.58
C ALA A 546 24.06 28.96 17.09
N ALA A 547 23.67 27.93 16.29
CA ALA A 547 23.82 26.53 16.68
C ALA A 547 24.88 25.80 15.85
#